data_2f31affa2fda2e8314b288ae61821104
#
_entry.id   2f31affa2fda2e8314b288ae61821104
#
_cell.length_a   1.000
_cell.length_b   1.000
_cell.length_c   1.000
_cell.angle_alpha   90.00
_cell.angle_beta   90.00
_cell.angle_gamma   90.00
#
_symmetry.space_group_name_H-M   'P 1'
#
loop_
_entity.id
_entity.type
_entity.pdbx_description
1 polymer ?
#
loop_
_entity_poly.entity_id
_entity_poly.type
_entity_poly.pdbx_seq_one_letter_code
_entity_poly.pdbx_strand_id
1 'polypeptide(L)'
;MQLRGISTHGIAWFPDFVNQDAVMQLSKDWGANLFRIAMYTDENGGYCTDGDKEKLKALVTDGVEYAKQADMYVIVDWHILHDSNPLTHKAEALQFFKEMTEKLKGEKHVLYEICNEPNSGCSWEDIKTYANEVIPVIRENAPEAVILVGTPTWSQEIEKPQNDPITGYDNIMYTLHFYAATHKEDLRSKMVSAVEAGTPVFVSEYGLCDASGNGGNDLGQAQSWIDTMDQHGISYAVWSFCNKEETSALIASSCRKTSGFTREDLSESGKWIMDMLHTVKTEDGSTQTVVDSKDKTQNQNNGSGVSERTEADETEGKTGTDVSEKRLNSGNLSVDAKLTGSWESEGRTFYQYQLTITNNGEADVSSWEISLQFSDTITLSDGWNGEYQADGSTLTIHSLDYNSEIEKGASTADVGFIVSAAGTLEIE
;
A
#
# COMPACT_ATOMS: atom_id res chain seq x y z
N MET A 1 -4.14 -16.59 -12.29
CA MET A 1 -3.22 -16.62 -11.13
C MET A 1 -3.03 -15.18 -10.70
N GLN A 2 -3.16 -14.88 -9.41
CA GLN A 2 -2.89 -13.57 -8.85
C GLN A 2 -1.43 -13.49 -8.39
N LEU A 3 -0.74 -12.40 -8.74
CA LEU A 3 0.61 -12.11 -8.28
C LEU A 3 0.53 -11.17 -7.05
N ARG A 4 1.20 -11.57 -5.96
CA ARG A 4 1.24 -10.87 -4.68
C ARG A 4 2.71 -10.62 -4.34
N GLY A 5 3.14 -9.38 -4.47
CA GLY A 5 4.56 -9.06 -4.58
C GLY A 5 5.08 -7.98 -3.67
N ILE A 6 6.39 -7.81 -3.78
CA ILE A 6 7.17 -6.84 -3.04
C ILE A 6 8.07 -6.09 -4.02
N SER A 7 8.05 -4.76 -3.97
CA SER A 7 8.94 -3.89 -4.74
C SER A 7 10.20 -3.59 -3.97
N THR A 8 11.34 -3.53 -4.65
CA THR A 8 12.51 -2.83 -4.10
C THR A 8 12.18 -1.36 -3.89
N HIS A 9 12.93 -0.64 -3.08
CA HIS A 9 13.14 0.80 -3.27
C HIS A 9 14.10 1.01 -4.47
N GLY A 10 14.40 2.26 -4.81
CA GLY A 10 15.35 2.53 -5.89
C GLY A 10 16.66 1.76 -5.74
N ILE A 11 16.97 0.93 -6.72
CA ILE A 11 18.15 0.03 -6.68
C ILE A 11 19.49 0.80 -6.72
N ALA A 12 19.47 2.07 -7.13
CA ALA A 12 20.65 2.94 -7.06
C ALA A 12 21.08 3.23 -5.61
N TRP A 13 20.12 3.35 -4.69
CA TRP A 13 20.35 3.73 -3.29
C TRP A 13 20.39 2.53 -2.35
N PHE A 14 19.66 1.47 -2.68
CA PHE A 14 19.57 0.25 -1.89
C PHE A 14 19.95 -1.01 -2.70
N PRO A 15 21.14 -1.00 -3.38
CA PRO A 15 21.53 -2.11 -4.26
C PRO A 15 21.71 -3.43 -3.51
N ASP A 16 22.11 -3.36 -2.24
CA ASP A 16 22.40 -4.56 -1.42
C ASP A 16 21.15 -5.37 -1.07
N PHE A 17 19.94 -4.81 -1.23
CA PHE A 17 18.68 -5.52 -1.06
C PHE A 17 18.30 -6.37 -2.29
N VAL A 18 18.97 -6.15 -3.44
CA VAL A 18 18.86 -7.03 -4.61
C VAL A 18 19.91 -8.13 -4.50
N ASN A 19 19.65 -9.14 -3.68
CA ASN A 19 20.52 -10.28 -3.50
C ASN A 19 19.72 -11.59 -3.43
N GLN A 20 20.39 -12.70 -3.77
CA GLN A 20 19.76 -14.02 -3.90
C GLN A 20 19.08 -14.48 -2.61
N ASP A 21 19.74 -14.33 -1.47
CA ASP A 21 19.24 -14.82 -0.18
C ASP A 21 17.99 -14.02 0.25
N ALA A 22 17.98 -12.71 0.02
CA ALA A 22 16.84 -11.87 0.30
C ALA A 22 15.63 -12.24 -0.57
N VAL A 23 15.80 -12.32 -1.90
CA VAL A 23 14.71 -12.68 -2.83
C VAL A 23 14.17 -14.06 -2.53
N MET A 24 15.05 -15.01 -2.22
CA MET A 24 14.65 -16.35 -1.80
C MET A 24 13.84 -16.34 -0.49
N GLN A 25 14.20 -15.46 0.45
CA GLN A 25 13.48 -15.29 1.71
C GLN A 25 12.10 -14.68 1.49
N LEU A 26 11.96 -13.66 0.61
CA LEU A 26 10.67 -13.09 0.27
C LEU A 26 9.70 -14.14 -0.31
N SER A 27 10.20 -15.06 -1.13
CA SER A 27 9.38 -16.16 -1.65
C SER A 27 9.03 -17.17 -0.57
N LYS A 28 10.04 -17.72 0.12
CA LYS A 28 9.87 -18.88 1.01
C LYS A 28 9.27 -18.54 2.35
N ASP A 29 9.75 -17.43 2.95
CA ASP A 29 9.38 -17.07 4.33
C ASP A 29 8.24 -16.05 4.38
N TRP A 30 8.01 -15.27 3.30
CA TRP A 30 6.95 -14.27 3.25
C TRP A 30 5.79 -14.68 2.33
N GLY A 31 5.99 -15.68 1.47
CA GLY A 31 4.93 -16.14 0.55
C GLY A 31 4.71 -15.25 -0.67
N ALA A 32 5.65 -14.33 -0.98
CA ALA A 32 5.58 -13.52 -2.19
C ALA A 32 5.85 -14.37 -3.44
N ASN A 33 5.13 -14.10 -4.52
CA ASN A 33 5.33 -14.74 -5.83
C ASN A 33 5.68 -13.74 -6.93
N LEU A 34 5.95 -12.48 -6.56
CA LEU A 34 6.33 -11.40 -7.45
C LEU A 34 7.39 -10.52 -6.78
N PHE A 35 8.42 -10.16 -7.54
CA PHE A 35 9.44 -9.20 -7.16
C PHE A 35 9.46 -8.04 -8.17
N ARG A 36 9.35 -6.79 -7.72
CA ARG A 36 9.42 -5.61 -8.60
C ARG A 36 10.74 -4.89 -8.38
N ILE A 37 11.45 -4.57 -9.45
CA ILE A 37 12.77 -3.93 -9.42
C ILE A 37 12.64 -2.50 -9.90
N ALA A 38 12.62 -1.55 -8.97
CA ALA A 38 12.43 -0.12 -9.22
C ALA A 38 13.76 0.53 -9.64
N MET A 39 13.94 0.79 -10.95
CA MET A 39 15.10 1.48 -11.49
C MET A 39 14.75 2.94 -11.82
N TYR A 40 15.06 3.84 -10.91
CA TYR A 40 14.83 5.28 -11.07
C TYR A 40 15.57 5.86 -12.26
N THR A 41 14.95 6.85 -12.90
CA THR A 41 15.41 7.46 -14.15
C THR A 41 16.08 8.82 -13.95
N ASP A 42 15.34 9.83 -13.48
CA ASP A 42 15.77 11.23 -13.46
C ASP A 42 16.26 11.73 -12.08
N GLU A 43 16.19 10.92 -11.05
CA GLU A 43 16.68 11.25 -9.73
C GLU A 43 18.21 11.17 -9.65
N ASN A 44 18.80 11.79 -8.62
CA ASN A 44 20.22 11.68 -8.33
C ASN A 44 20.63 10.20 -8.15
N GLY A 45 21.59 9.73 -8.91
CA GLY A 45 21.97 8.33 -9.00
C GLY A 45 21.09 7.50 -9.96
N GLY A 46 20.11 8.12 -10.61
CA GLY A 46 19.22 7.48 -11.58
C GLY A 46 19.87 7.16 -12.92
N TYR A 47 19.22 6.33 -13.71
CA TYR A 47 19.74 5.82 -14.98
C TYR A 47 20.00 6.92 -16.02
N CYS A 48 19.19 7.97 -16.02
CA CYS A 48 19.27 9.09 -16.98
C CYS A 48 20.06 10.29 -16.47
N THR A 49 20.55 10.24 -15.23
CA THR A 49 21.36 11.31 -14.60
C THR A 49 22.81 10.86 -14.44
N ASP A 50 23.29 10.76 -13.22
CA ASP A 50 24.68 10.45 -12.86
C ASP A 50 24.87 8.99 -12.40
N GLY A 51 23.84 8.14 -12.50
CA GLY A 51 23.92 6.73 -12.15
C GLY A 51 24.80 5.90 -13.09
N ASP A 52 25.44 4.88 -12.54
CA ASP A 52 26.19 3.90 -13.34
C ASP A 52 25.23 2.96 -14.07
N LYS A 53 24.96 3.25 -15.34
CA LYS A 53 24.03 2.51 -16.20
C LYS A 53 24.34 1.01 -16.28
N GLU A 54 25.62 0.64 -16.34
CA GLU A 54 26.00 -0.77 -16.44
C GLU A 54 25.76 -1.51 -15.12
N LYS A 55 26.06 -0.85 -13.99
CA LYS A 55 25.75 -1.39 -12.67
C LYS A 55 24.25 -1.54 -12.45
N LEU A 56 23.45 -0.55 -12.84
CA LEU A 56 21.98 -0.60 -12.72
C LEU A 56 21.40 -1.73 -13.59
N LYS A 57 21.84 -1.88 -14.84
CA LYS A 57 21.44 -2.99 -15.71
C LYS A 57 21.88 -4.36 -15.16
N ALA A 58 23.05 -4.43 -14.52
CA ALA A 58 23.51 -5.65 -13.86
C ALA A 58 22.60 -6.01 -12.69
N LEU A 59 22.26 -5.07 -11.80
CA LEU A 59 21.33 -5.29 -10.68
C LEU A 59 19.94 -5.76 -11.17
N VAL A 60 19.40 -5.16 -12.24
CA VAL A 60 18.15 -5.62 -12.85
C VAL A 60 18.29 -7.07 -13.31
N THR A 61 19.36 -7.41 -14.01
CA THR A 61 19.59 -8.77 -14.53
C THR A 61 19.75 -9.78 -13.40
N ASP A 62 20.52 -9.44 -12.37
CA ASP A 62 20.77 -10.29 -11.20
C ASP A 62 19.44 -10.51 -10.44
N GLY A 63 18.64 -9.46 -10.25
CA GLY A 63 17.33 -9.56 -9.60
C GLY A 63 16.35 -10.46 -10.38
N VAL A 64 16.38 -10.40 -11.72
CA VAL A 64 15.59 -11.30 -12.59
C VAL A 64 16.03 -12.75 -12.39
N GLU A 65 17.32 -13.04 -12.34
CA GLU A 65 17.84 -14.38 -12.12
C GLU A 65 17.51 -14.89 -10.71
N TYR A 66 17.60 -14.02 -9.67
CA TYR A 66 17.22 -14.39 -8.30
C TYR A 66 15.73 -14.69 -8.17
N ALA A 67 14.87 -13.90 -8.82
CA ALA A 67 13.43 -14.16 -8.86
C ALA A 67 13.13 -15.52 -9.53
N LYS A 68 13.80 -15.83 -10.65
CA LYS A 68 13.70 -17.13 -11.31
C LYS A 68 14.06 -18.29 -10.39
N GLN A 69 15.17 -18.17 -9.66
CA GLN A 69 15.61 -19.20 -8.71
C GLN A 69 14.66 -19.35 -7.51
N ALA A 70 13.94 -18.29 -7.17
CA ALA A 70 12.93 -18.24 -6.12
C ALA A 70 11.53 -18.68 -6.59
N ASP A 71 11.36 -19.07 -7.87
CA ASP A 71 10.06 -19.39 -8.51
C ASP A 71 9.07 -18.23 -8.44
N MET A 72 9.57 -17.01 -8.65
CA MET A 72 8.79 -15.76 -8.64
C MET A 72 8.72 -15.16 -10.05
N TYR A 73 7.63 -14.46 -10.32
CA TYR A 73 7.59 -13.48 -11.40
C TYR A 73 8.38 -12.23 -11.02
N VAL A 74 8.81 -11.45 -12.02
CA VAL A 74 9.56 -10.22 -11.78
C VAL A 74 9.09 -9.10 -12.69
N ILE A 75 8.93 -7.90 -12.14
CA ILE A 75 8.71 -6.67 -12.91
C ILE A 75 10.04 -5.94 -13.05
N VAL A 76 10.42 -5.67 -14.29
CA VAL A 76 11.49 -4.73 -14.64
C VAL A 76 10.84 -3.37 -14.85
N ASP A 77 11.05 -2.45 -13.92
CA ASP A 77 10.35 -1.19 -13.85
C ASP A 77 11.28 -0.01 -14.25
N TRP A 78 10.89 0.67 -15.33
CA TRP A 78 11.41 1.99 -15.71
C TRP A 78 10.72 3.04 -14.85
N HIS A 79 11.36 3.34 -13.71
CA HIS A 79 10.75 4.06 -12.59
C HIS A 79 10.84 5.58 -12.79
N ILE A 80 9.95 6.12 -13.63
CA ILE A 80 9.82 7.57 -13.80
C ILE A 80 9.10 8.19 -12.60
N LEU A 81 9.57 9.35 -12.14
CA LEU A 81 8.94 10.14 -11.09
C LEU A 81 9.20 11.65 -11.29
N HIS A 82 10.46 12.15 -11.13
CA HIS A 82 10.80 13.55 -11.35
C HIS A 82 10.74 13.95 -12.83
N ASP A 83 11.06 13.05 -13.73
CA ASP A 83 10.90 13.25 -15.18
C ASP A 83 9.44 13.43 -15.62
N SER A 84 8.48 13.07 -14.75
CA SER A 84 7.04 13.34 -14.85
C SER A 84 6.37 12.78 -16.10
N ASN A 85 6.98 12.97 -17.27
CA ASN A 85 6.47 12.56 -18.58
C ASN A 85 7.43 11.54 -19.21
N PRO A 86 6.97 10.32 -19.58
CA PRO A 86 7.86 9.28 -20.12
C PRO A 86 8.53 9.66 -21.44
N LEU A 87 8.05 10.70 -22.11
CA LEU A 87 8.70 11.23 -23.32
C LEU A 87 10.01 11.95 -23.02
N THR A 88 10.25 12.39 -21.77
CA THR A 88 11.46 13.12 -21.35
C THR A 88 12.72 12.32 -21.66
N HIS A 89 12.78 11.05 -21.25
CA HIS A 89 13.91 10.14 -21.48
C HIS A 89 13.56 8.98 -22.41
N LYS A 90 12.67 9.22 -23.39
CA LYS A 90 12.23 8.18 -24.33
C LYS A 90 13.36 7.49 -25.07
N ALA A 91 14.38 8.23 -25.49
CA ALA A 91 15.50 7.65 -26.25
C ALA A 91 16.30 6.65 -25.40
N GLU A 92 16.52 6.98 -24.12
CA GLU A 92 17.17 6.11 -23.16
C GLU A 92 16.30 4.89 -22.81
N ALA A 93 14.98 5.07 -22.68
CA ALA A 93 14.04 3.99 -22.46
C ALA A 93 14.04 2.98 -23.61
N LEU A 94 13.99 3.46 -24.86
CA LEU A 94 14.07 2.60 -26.05
C LEU A 94 15.36 1.77 -26.08
N GLN A 95 16.50 2.39 -25.75
CA GLN A 95 17.78 1.69 -25.69
C GLN A 95 17.81 0.68 -24.54
N PHE A 96 17.36 1.07 -23.35
CA PHE A 96 17.29 0.20 -22.18
C PHE A 96 16.44 -1.04 -22.46
N PHE A 97 15.20 -0.87 -22.91
CA PHE A 97 14.31 -2.01 -23.16
C PHE A 97 14.84 -2.90 -24.28
N LYS A 98 15.47 -2.34 -25.33
CA LYS A 98 16.11 -3.14 -26.37
C LYS A 98 17.21 -4.04 -25.79
N GLU A 99 18.15 -3.45 -25.01
CA GLU A 99 19.26 -4.19 -24.40
C GLU A 99 18.78 -5.22 -23.38
N MET A 100 17.84 -4.83 -22.51
CA MET A 100 17.35 -5.72 -21.47
C MET A 100 16.54 -6.88 -22.03
N THR A 101 15.65 -6.64 -23.01
CA THR A 101 14.85 -7.72 -23.62
C THR A 101 15.69 -8.67 -24.46
N GLU A 102 16.79 -8.17 -25.09
CA GLU A 102 17.76 -9.02 -25.75
C GLU A 102 18.50 -9.92 -24.74
N LYS A 103 18.95 -9.36 -23.62
CA LYS A 103 19.67 -10.05 -22.55
C LYS A 103 18.77 -11.07 -21.83
N LEU A 104 17.50 -10.74 -21.61
CA LEU A 104 16.50 -11.56 -20.92
C LEU A 104 15.64 -12.39 -21.89
N LYS A 105 16.09 -12.59 -23.11
CA LYS A 105 15.34 -13.31 -24.15
C LYS A 105 15.02 -14.73 -23.71
N GLY A 106 13.72 -15.07 -23.76
CA GLY A 106 13.22 -16.39 -23.38
C GLY A 106 12.84 -16.53 -21.91
N GLU A 107 13.09 -15.53 -21.06
CA GLU A 107 12.65 -15.49 -19.67
C GLU A 107 11.15 -15.15 -19.61
N LYS A 108 10.31 -16.16 -19.34
CA LYS A 108 8.84 -16.03 -19.38
C LYS A 108 8.22 -15.47 -18.09
N HIS A 109 9.01 -15.36 -17.04
CA HIS A 109 8.57 -14.85 -15.74
C HIS A 109 8.77 -13.34 -15.62
N VAL A 110 9.25 -12.66 -16.66
CA VAL A 110 9.52 -11.22 -16.69
C VAL A 110 8.33 -10.45 -17.23
N LEU A 111 7.87 -9.45 -16.47
CA LEU A 111 6.96 -8.40 -16.87
C LEU A 111 7.77 -7.10 -17.05
N TYR A 112 7.33 -6.22 -17.94
CA TYR A 112 8.00 -4.94 -18.16
C TYR A 112 7.05 -3.79 -17.82
N GLU A 113 7.38 -2.98 -16.85
CA GLU A 113 6.68 -1.74 -16.52
C GLU A 113 7.39 -0.58 -17.19
N ILE A 114 6.73 0.03 -18.18
CA ILE A 114 7.40 0.96 -19.09
C ILE A 114 7.39 2.40 -18.59
N CYS A 115 6.55 2.73 -17.63
CA CYS A 115 6.52 4.03 -16.95
C CYS A 115 5.79 3.91 -15.61
N ASN A 116 6.50 4.13 -14.51
CA ASN A 116 5.98 3.99 -13.15
C ASN A 116 4.85 4.99 -12.83
N GLU A 117 5.17 6.28 -12.75
CA GLU A 117 4.24 7.32 -12.29
C GLU A 117 4.28 8.58 -13.14
N PRO A 118 3.66 8.57 -14.33
CA PRO A 118 3.42 9.78 -15.10
C PRO A 118 2.63 10.80 -14.27
N ASN A 119 3.13 12.05 -14.17
CA ASN A 119 2.57 13.06 -13.28
C ASN A 119 2.70 14.48 -13.85
N SER A 120 2.50 15.52 -13.05
CA SER A 120 2.72 16.95 -13.39
C SER A 120 2.10 17.38 -14.73
N GLY A 121 0.87 16.90 -15.02
CA GLY A 121 0.15 17.25 -16.25
C GLY A 121 0.52 16.41 -17.47
N CYS A 122 1.27 15.31 -17.31
CA CYS A 122 1.46 14.32 -18.37
C CYS A 122 0.11 13.78 -18.82
N SER A 123 -0.20 13.91 -20.11
CA SER A 123 -1.47 13.49 -20.66
C SER A 123 -1.46 11.98 -21.00
N TRP A 124 -2.67 11.39 -21.06
CA TRP A 124 -2.82 10.02 -21.55
C TRP A 124 -2.32 9.85 -23.00
N GLU A 125 -2.44 10.89 -23.84
CA GLU A 125 -1.92 10.89 -25.20
C GLU A 125 -0.40 10.84 -25.27
N ASP A 126 0.30 11.54 -24.33
CA ASP A 126 1.76 11.44 -24.21
C ASP A 126 2.19 10.02 -23.85
N ILE A 127 1.48 9.40 -22.89
CA ILE A 127 1.75 8.02 -22.47
C ILE A 127 1.51 7.05 -23.63
N LYS A 128 0.40 7.17 -24.39
CA LYS A 128 0.14 6.35 -25.57
C LYS A 128 1.19 6.55 -26.66
N THR A 129 1.63 7.79 -26.88
CA THR A 129 2.70 8.10 -27.84
C THR A 129 3.99 7.39 -27.47
N TYR A 130 4.38 7.46 -26.19
CA TYR A 130 5.54 6.75 -25.66
C TYR A 130 5.40 5.23 -25.77
N ALA A 131 4.28 4.68 -25.31
CA ALA A 131 4.00 3.25 -25.29
C ALA A 131 4.03 2.65 -26.71
N ASN A 132 3.47 3.33 -27.70
CA ASN A 132 3.46 2.89 -29.10
C ASN A 132 4.86 2.82 -29.73
N GLU A 133 5.86 3.48 -29.17
CA GLU A 133 7.26 3.36 -29.60
C GLU A 133 8.03 2.29 -28.79
N VAL A 134 7.76 2.16 -27.48
CA VAL A 134 8.49 1.23 -26.61
C VAL A 134 7.99 -0.21 -26.73
N ILE A 135 6.67 -0.42 -26.80
CA ILE A 135 6.07 -1.77 -26.89
C ILE A 135 6.65 -2.58 -28.06
N PRO A 136 6.75 -2.06 -29.30
CA PRO A 136 7.37 -2.80 -30.40
C PRO A 136 8.80 -3.25 -30.10
N VAL A 137 9.60 -2.42 -29.45
CA VAL A 137 11.00 -2.75 -29.08
C VAL A 137 11.04 -3.94 -28.11
N ILE A 138 10.15 -3.95 -27.12
CA ILE A 138 10.05 -5.08 -26.17
C ILE A 138 9.60 -6.35 -26.92
N ARG A 139 8.61 -6.24 -27.81
CA ARG A 139 8.02 -7.36 -28.56
C ARG A 139 9.03 -8.07 -29.50
N GLU A 140 10.09 -7.39 -29.94
CA GLU A 140 11.12 -8.03 -30.77
C GLU A 140 11.80 -9.23 -30.08
N ASN A 141 11.97 -9.18 -28.76
CA ASN A 141 12.65 -10.23 -28.00
C ASN A 141 11.76 -10.92 -26.96
N ALA A 142 10.68 -10.27 -26.52
CA ALA A 142 9.72 -10.75 -25.52
C ALA A 142 8.27 -10.64 -26.05
N PRO A 143 7.90 -11.41 -27.11
CA PRO A 143 6.62 -11.25 -27.80
C PRO A 143 5.39 -11.51 -26.91
N GLU A 144 5.51 -12.38 -25.92
CA GLU A 144 4.42 -12.81 -25.04
C GLU A 144 4.46 -12.12 -23.65
N ALA A 145 5.45 -11.28 -23.37
CA ALA A 145 5.58 -10.65 -22.04
C ALA A 145 4.38 -9.76 -21.72
N VAL A 146 3.97 -9.72 -20.47
CA VAL A 146 3.03 -8.71 -19.99
C VAL A 146 3.75 -7.38 -19.88
N ILE A 147 3.14 -6.34 -20.45
CA ILE A 147 3.64 -4.96 -20.37
C ILE A 147 2.67 -4.15 -19.51
N LEU A 148 3.21 -3.51 -18.48
CA LEU A 148 2.51 -2.63 -17.57
C LEU A 148 2.73 -1.18 -18.01
N VAL A 149 1.65 -0.42 -18.10
CA VAL A 149 1.67 0.98 -18.53
C VAL A 149 1.09 1.86 -17.44
N GLY A 150 1.88 2.79 -16.94
CA GLY A 150 1.45 3.81 -15.97
C GLY A 150 0.32 4.68 -16.54
N THR A 151 -0.55 5.15 -15.67
CA THR A 151 -1.62 6.09 -16.01
C THR A 151 -1.29 7.50 -15.49
N PRO A 152 -1.98 8.58 -15.97
CA PRO A 152 -1.70 9.91 -15.46
C PRO A 152 -1.93 10.06 -13.95
N THR A 153 -1.44 11.15 -13.37
CA THR A 153 -1.63 11.52 -11.97
C THR A 153 -1.11 10.44 -11.01
N TRP A 154 0.20 10.14 -11.12
CA TRP A 154 0.86 9.10 -10.31
C TRP A 154 0.16 7.74 -10.40
N SER A 155 -0.16 7.33 -11.62
CA SER A 155 -0.86 6.05 -11.92
C SER A 155 -2.21 5.89 -11.19
N GLN A 156 -3.04 6.97 -11.14
CA GLN A 156 -4.35 6.97 -10.49
C GLN A 156 -5.53 7.12 -11.45
N GLU A 157 -5.30 7.55 -12.73
CA GLU A 157 -6.38 7.82 -13.69
C GLU A 157 -6.70 6.58 -14.54
N ILE A 158 -7.12 5.49 -13.88
CA ILE A 158 -7.42 4.22 -14.55
C ILE A 158 -8.60 4.30 -15.54
N GLU A 159 -9.44 5.30 -15.42
CA GLU A 159 -10.54 5.57 -16.37
C GLU A 159 -10.04 6.01 -17.75
N LYS A 160 -8.80 6.50 -17.88
CA LYS A 160 -8.24 6.89 -19.18
C LYS A 160 -8.10 5.67 -20.10
N PRO A 161 -7.35 4.61 -19.74
CA PRO A 161 -7.29 3.41 -20.56
C PRO A 161 -8.62 2.66 -20.64
N GLN A 162 -9.50 2.77 -19.64
CA GLN A 162 -10.85 2.19 -19.72
C GLN A 162 -11.63 2.78 -20.90
N ASN A 163 -11.54 4.08 -21.14
CA ASN A 163 -12.27 4.78 -22.20
C ASN A 163 -11.51 4.81 -23.54
N ASP A 164 -10.19 4.73 -23.52
CA ASP A 164 -9.33 4.88 -24.68
C ASP A 164 -8.07 3.99 -24.54
N PRO A 165 -8.21 2.66 -24.67
CA PRO A 165 -7.10 1.73 -24.46
C PRO A 165 -6.02 1.82 -25.55
N ILE A 166 -4.80 1.40 -25.20
CA ILE A 166 -3.75 1.13 -26.19
C ILE A 166 -4.18 -0.09 -27.00
N THR A 167 -4.19 0.03 -28.31
CA THR A 167 -4.68 -1.00 -29.24
C THR A 167 -3.59 -1.50 -30.17
N GLY A 168 -3.78 -2.68 -30.74
CA GLY A 168 -2.82 -3.29 -31.66
C GLY A 168 -1.75 -4.15 -31.03
N TYR A 169 -1.82 -4.34 -29.71
CA TYR A 169 -0.92 -5.19 -28.94
C TYR A 169 -1.70 -6.06 -27.96
N ASP A 170 -1.22 -7.27 -27.73
CA ASP A 170 -1.73 -8.17 -26.70
C ASP A 170 -0.91 -8.05 -25.40
N ASN A 171 -1.45 -8.57 -24.30
CA ASN A 171 -0.80 -8.64 -23.00
C ASN A 171 -0.37 -7.25 -22.46
N ILE A 172 -1.23 -6.25 -22.61
CA ILE A 172 -1.06 -4.94 -22.00
C ILE A 172 -1.95 -4.86 -20.76
N MET A 173 -1.41 -4.40 -19.64
CA MET A 173 -2.14 -4.06 -18.43
C MET A 173 -1.82 -2.61 -18.01
N TYR A 174 -2.73 -2.00 -17.27
CA TYR A 174 -2.60 -0.61 -16.85
C TYR A 174 -2.40 -0.55 -15.35
N THR A 175 -1.46 0.31 -14.90
CA THR A 175 -1.16 0.38 -13.49
C THR A 175 -2.08 1.36 -12.76
N LEU A 176 -2.44 0.96 -11.54
CA LEU A 176 -3.02 1.85 -10.55
C LEU A 176 -2.14 1.80 -9.31
N HIS A 177 -1.77 2.98 -8.78
CA HIS A 177 -1.01 3.11 -7.54
C HIS A 177 -1.86 3.73 -6.45
N PHE A 178 -1.67 3.27 -5.20
CA PHE A 178 -2.33 3.87 -4.05
C PHE A 178 -1.46 3.80 -2.81
N TYR A 179 -1.72 4.70 -1.88
CA TYR A 179 -1.19 4.68 -0.51
C TYR A 179 -2.39 4.75 0.43
N ALA A 180 -2.55 3.71 1.26
CA ALA A 180 -3.81 3.44 1.97
C ALA A 180 -4.23 4.54 2.94
N ALA A 181 -3.28 5.26 3.54
CA ALA A 181 -3.61 6.38 4.40
C ALA A 181 -4.13 7.62 3.63
N THR A 182 -3.82 7.75 2.33
CA THR A 182 -4.30 8.84 1.47
C THR A 182 -5.47 8.43 0.59
N HIS A 183 -5.35 7.30 -0.12
CA HIS A 183 -6.29 6.89 -1.15
C HIS A 183 -7.30 5.89 -0.58
N LYS A 184 -8.56 6.28 -0.61
CA LYS A 184 -9.66 5.57 0.05
C LYS A 184 -10.61 4.95 -0.98
N GLU A 185 -11.89 4.89 -0.60
CA GLU A 185 -12.97 4.27 -1.38
C GLU A 185 -13.10 4.85 -2.79
N ASP A 186 -12.92 6.17 -2.99
CA ASP A 186 -13.09 6.80 -4.30
C ASP A 186 -12.17 6.21 -5.37
N LEU A 187 -10.88 6.06 -5.05
CA LEU A 187 -9.92 5.46 -5.97
C LEU A 187 -10.13 3.94 -6.08
N ARG A 188 -10.49 3.27 -4.97
CA ARG A 188 -10.79 1.84 -4.95
C ARG A 188 -12.01 1.51 -5.82
N SER A 189 -13.07 2.31 -5.73
CA SER A 189 -14.27 2.17 -6.57
C SER A 189 -13.98 2.39 -8.06
N LYS A 190 -13.11 3.36 -8.41
CA LYS A 190 -12.65 3.54 -9.80
C LYS A 190 -11.92 2.30 -10.32
N MET A 191 -11.04 1.71 -9.50
CA MET A 191 -10.36 0.46 -9.85
C MET A 191 -11.35 -0.68 -10.13
N VAL A 192 -12.30 -0.89 -9.23
CA VAL A 192 -13.33 -1.93 -9.38
C VAL A 192 -14.14 -1.69 -10.64
N SER A 193 -14.61 -0.46 -10.87
CA SER A 193 -15.36 -0.10 -12.08
C SER A 193 -14.58 -0.39 -13.37
N ALA A 194 -13.28 -0.09 -13.39
CA ALA A 194 -12.43 -0.38 -14.54
C ALA A 194 -12.30 -1.89 -14.79
N VAL A 195 -12.06 -2.67 -13.74
CA VAL A 195 -11.94 -4.14 -13.84
C VAL A 195 -13.27 -4.77 -14.30
N GLU A 196 -14.39 -4.34 -13.74
CA GLU A 196 -15.73 -4.83 -14.14
C GLU A 196 -16.08 -4.46 -15.59
N ALA A 197 -15.55 -3.34 -16.09
CA ALA A 197 -15.64 -2.97 -17.51
C ALA A 197 -14.68 -3.76 -18.42
N GLY A 198 -13.85 -4.65 -17.88
CA GLY A 198 -12.90 -5.49 -18.61
C GLY A 198 -11.53 -4.86 -18.84
N THR A 199 -11.21 -3.74 -18.17
CA THR A 199 -9.87 -3.13 -18.23
C THR A 199 -8.89 -3.99 -17.44
N PRO A 200 -7.76 -4.45 -18.03
CA PRO A 200 -6.75 -5.23 -17.31
C PRO A 200 -5.93 -4.30 -16.39
N VAL A 201 -6.19 -4.38 -15.09
CA VAL A 201 -5.56 -3.54 -14.05
C VAL A 201 -4.52 -4.34 -13.29
N PHE A 202 -3.39 -3.70 -12.96
CA PHE A 202 -2.34 -4.20 -12.09
C PHE A 202 -1.97 -3.10 -11.08
N VAL A 203 -1.91 -3.42 -9.80
CA VAL A 203 -1.41 -2.50 -8.76
C VAL A 203 0.07 -2.76 -8.57
N SER A 204 0.92 -2.17 -9.43
CA SER A 204 2.37 -2.40 -9.41
C SER A 204 3.09 -1.71 -8.25
N GLU A 205 2.43 -0.75 -7.59
CA GLU A 205 2.92 -0.11 -6.38
C GLU A 205 1.77 0.24 -5.44
N TYR A 206 1.93 -0.06 -4.15
CA TYR A 206 1.06 0.46 -3.10
C TYR A 206 1.79 0.58 -1.77
N GLY A 207 1.33 1.50 -0.91
CA GLY A 207 1.82 1.68 0.45
C GLY A 207 0.70 1.60 1.49
N LEU A 208 1.08 1.36 2.76
CA LEU A 208 0.15 1.36 3.90
C LEU A 208 -0.01 2.75 4.50
N CYS A 209 1.01 3.60 4.33
CA CYS A 209 1.09 4.98 4.84
C CYS A 209 0.46 6.00 3.89
N ASP A 210 0.73 7.27 4.09
CA ASP A 210 0.31 8.33 3.16
C ASP A 210 1.15 8.37 1.86
N ALA A 211 0.69 9.16 0.89
CA ALA A 211 1.29 9.23 -0.45
C ALA A 211 2.71 9.84 -0.49
N SER A 212 3.21 10.37 0.61
CA SER A 212 4.62 10.77 0.70
C SER A 212 5.57 9.59 0.90
N GLY A 213 5.05 8.40 1.14
CA GLY A 213 5.82 7.21 1.57
C GLY A 213 6.13 7.21 3.06
N ASN A 214 5.70 8.23 3.79
CA ASN A 214 5.94 8.43 5.21
C ASN A 214 4.61 8.61 5.99
N GLY A 215 4.62 9.23 7.17
CA GLY A 215 3.43 9.41 7.99
C GLY A 215 2.94 8.12 8.65
N GLY A 216 1.68 8.09 9.09
CA GLY A 216 1.10 6.92 9.75
C GLY A 216 0.59 5.86 8.77
N ASN A 217 0.61 4.59 9.18
CA ASN A 217 -0.06 3.53 8.44
C ASN A 217 -1.57 3.54 8.72
N ASP A 218 -2.38 3.35 7.67
CA ASP A 218 -3.80 3.05 7.79
C ASP A 218 -4.05 1.57 7.45
N LEU A 219 -3.88 0.72 8.45
CA LEU A 219 -3.98 -0.74 8.28
C LEU A 219 -5.40 -1.19 7.96
N GLY A 220 -6.43 -0.44 8.40
CA GLY A 220 -7.83 -0.72 8.09
C GLY A 220 -8.12 -0.49 6.60
N GLN A 221 -7.70 0.65 6.06
CA GLN A 221 -7.82 0.91 4.62
C GLN A 221 -6.92 -0.01 3.80
N ALA A 222 -5.71 -0.31 4.27
CA ALA A 222 -4.83 -1.28 3.62
C ALA A 222 -5.52 -2.65 3.49
N GLN A 223 -6.19 -3.13 4.56
CA GLN A 223 -6.95 -4.38 4.52
C GLN A 223 -8.11 -4.31 3.53
N SER A 224 -8.85 -3.19 3.50
CA SER A 224 -9.95 -2.99 2.54
C SER A 224 -9.45 -3.02 1.08
N TRP A 225 -8.27 -2.44 0.80
CA TRP A 225 -7.63 -2.52 -0.51
C TRP A 225 -7.24 -3.96 -0.87
N ILE A 226 -6.58 -4.68 0.04
CA ILE A 226 -6.18 -6.09 -0.17
C ILE A 226 -7.41 -6.98 -0.41
N ASP A 227 -8.46 -6.82 0.41
CA ASP A 227 -9.70 -7.60 0.25
C ASP A 227 -10.35 -7.36 -1.12
N THR A 228 -10.38 -6.11 -1.57
CA THR A 228 -10.90 -5.75 -2.89
C THR A 228 -10.05 -6.34 -4.02
N MET A 229 -8.73 -6.20 -3.94
CA MET A 229 -7.83 -6.76 -4.95
C MET A 229 -7.90 -8.29 -5.01
N ASP A 230 -7.97 -8.95 -3.87
CA ASP A 230 -8.12 -10.41 -3.79
C ASP A 230 -9.48 -10.88 -4.35
N GLN A 231 -10.56 -10.15 -4.04
CA GLN A 231 -11.90 -10.46 -4.56
C GLN A 231 -11.98 -10.39 -6.10
N HIS A 232 -11.28 -9.43 -6.69
CA HIS A 232 -11.27 -9.23 -8.14
C HIS A 232 -10.06 -9.88 -8.86
N GLY A 233 -9.19 -10.60 -8.13
CA GLY A 233 -8.01 -11.26 -8.67
C GLY A 233 -6.97 -10.30 -9.23
N ILE A 234 -6.92 -9.06 -8.72
CA ILE A 234 -5.97 -8.02 -9.14
C ILE A 234 -4.61 -8.31 -8.51
N SER A 235 -3.57 -8.36 -9.33
CA SER A 235 -2.19 -8.55 -8.86
C SER A 235 -1.61 -7.25 -8.32
N TYR A 236 -0.69 -7.35 -7.34
CA TYR A 236 -0.13 -6.19 -6.64
C TYR A 236 1.30 -6.38 -6.13
N ALA A 237 2.02 -5.26 -5.93
CA ALA A 237 3.32 -5.22 -5.29
C ALA A 237 3.42 -4.07 -4.28
N VAL A 238 3.84 -4.36 -3.03
CA VAL A 238 3.99 -3.36 -1.98
C VAL A 238 5.29 -2.57 -2.13
N TRP A 239 5.27 -1.30 -1.84
CA TRP A 239 6.40 -0.39 -1.68
C TRP A 239 6.78 -0.27 -0.21
N SER A 240 8.05 -0.53 0.26
CA SER A 240 9.21 -0.98 -0.49
C SER A 240 10.18 -1.79 0.39
N PHE A 241 10.87 -2.73 -0.22
CA PHE A 241 11.88 -3.57 0.43
C PHE A 241 13.21 -2.84 0.55
N CYS A 242 13.38 -2.13 1.63
CA CYS A 242 14.58 -1.40 2.04
C CYS A 242 14.53 -1.11 3.55
N ASN A 243 15.60 -0.52 4.09
CA ASN A 243 15.68 -0.03 5.47
C ASN A 243 15.81 1.51 5.53
N LYS A 244 15.20 2.22 4.59
CA LYS A 244 15.10 3.68 4.61
C LYS A 244 14.38 4.13 5.87
N GLU A 245 14.74 5.29 6.40
CA GLU A 245 14.03 5.90 7.53
C GLU A 245 12.74 6.55 7.03
N GLU A 246 11.79 5.69 6.69
CA GLU A 246 10.44 6.10 6.25
C GLU A 246 9.43 4.97 6.53
N THR A 247 8.16 5.30 6.65
CA THR A 247 7.10 4.37 7.08
C THR A 247 6.83 3.26 6.07
N SER A 248 6.98 3.54 4.78
CA SER A 248 6.79 2.55 3.70
C SER A 248 7.87 1.46 3.67
N ALA A 249 9.04 1.70 4.29
CA ALA A 249 10.12 0.72 4.32
C ALA A 249 9.71 -0.53 5.12
N LEU A 250 9.91 -1.71 4.53
CA LEU A 250 9.52 -2.98 5.16
C LEU A 250 10.53 -3.47 6.21
N ILE A 251 11.78 -3.04 6.10
CA ILE A 251 12.84 -3.36 7.07
C ILE A 251 13.06 -2.15 7.98
N ALA A 252 13.19 -2.38 9.28
CA ALA A 252 13.42 -1.33 10.25
C ALA A 252 14.71 -0.55 9.91
N SER A 253 14.68 0.78 10.01
CA SER A 253 15.82 1.65 9.67
C SER A 253 17.08 1.38 10.52
N SER A 254 16.92 0.79 11.70
CA SER A 254 17.99 0.34 12.58
C SER A 254 18.65 -0.98 12.13
N CYS A 255 17.97 -1.77 11.29
CA CYS A 255 18.51 -3.04 10.80
C CYS A 255 19.63 -2.80 9.77
N ARG A 256 20.73 -3.55 9.90
CA ARG A 256 21.90 -3.48 8.99
C ARG A 256 22.06 -4.73 8.15
N LYS A 257 21.14 -5.69 8.28
CA LYS A 257 21.11 -6.88 7.43
C LYS A 257 20.53 -6.54 6.06
N THR A 258 20.92 -7.30 5.06
CA THR A 258 20.37 -7.25 3.70
C THR A 258 19.70 -8.57 3.29
N SER A 259 19.74 -9.57 4.19
CA SER A 259 19.06 -10.88 4.08
C SER A 259 18.98 -11.54 5.45
N GLY A 260 18.29 -12.68 5.56
CA GLY A 260 18.15 -13.42 6.81
C GLY A 260 17.40 -12.65 7.88
N PHE A 261 16.36 -11.93 7.48
CA PHE A 261 15.54 -11.11 8.38
C PHE A 261 14.69 -11.98 9.29
N THR A 262 14.65 -11.58 10.56
CA THR A 262 13.68 -12.07 11.54
C THR A 262 12.57 -11.05 11.69
N ARG A 263 11.48 -11.39 12.38
CA ARG A 263 10.36 -10.46 12.59
C ARG A 263 10.78 -9.19 13.34
N GLU A 264 11.79 -9.25 14.18
CA GLU A 264 12.35 -8.12 14.91
C GLU A 264 13.13 -7.14 14.02
N ASP A 265 13.61 -7.59 12.86
CA ASP A 265 14.30 -6.76 11.88
C ASP A 265 13.31 -5.95 11.02
N LEU A 266 12.00 -6.27 11.09
CA LEU A 266 10.98 -5.64 10.26
C LEU A 266 10.41 -4.38 10.90
N SER A 267 10.04 -3.43 10.06
CA SER A 267 9.22 -2.28 10.45
C SER A 267 7.79 -2.72 10.80
N GLU A 268 6.93 -1.81 11.20
CA GLU A 268 5.50 -2.08 11.36
C GLU A 268 4.87 -2.52 10.02
N SER A 269 5.16 -1.78 8.96
CA SER A 269 4.71 -2.11 7.60
C SER A 269 5.19 -3.49 7.17
N GLY A 270 6.47 -3.80 7.41
CA GLY A 270 7.03 -5.11 7.08
C GLY A 270 6.39 -6.27 7.83
N LYS A 271 6.09 -6.10 9.10
CA LYS A 271 5.40 -7.12 9.91
C LYS A 271 4.00 -7.39 9.38
N TRP A 272 3.25 -6.34 9.09
CA TRP A 272 1.88 -6.46 8.56
C TRP A 272 1.87 -7.12 7.18
N ILE A 273 2.78 -6.71 6.27
CA ILE A 273 2.90 -7.29 4.92
C ILE A 273 3.29 -8.75 4.97
N MET A 274 4.24 -9.14 5.82
CA MET A 274 4.63 -10.53 5.98
C MET A 274 3.43 -11.39 6.43
N ASP A 275 2.68 -10.93 7.42
CA ASP A 275 1.50 -11.64 7.93
C ASP A 275 0.40 -11.74 6.85
N MET A 276 0.16 -10.66 6.10
CA MET A 276 -0.82 -10.60 5.01
C MET A 276 -0.46 -11.56 3.87
N LEU A 277 0.80 -11.62 3.43
CA LEU A 277 1.24 -12.51 2.35
C LEU A 277 1.14 -13.99 2.72
N HIS A 278 1.32 -14.35 4.00
CA HIS A 278 1.12 -15.71 4.52
C HIS A 278 -0.36 -16.14 4.56
N THR A 279 -1.28 -15.21 4.44
CA THR A 279 -2.70 -15.48 4.54
C THR A 279 -3.24 -15.86 3.15
N VAL A 280 -3.65 -17.12 2.99
CA VAL A 280 -4.35 -17.59 1.78
C VAL A 280 -5.84 -17.71 2.09
N LYS A 281 -6.70 -17.01 1.34
CA LYS A 281 -8.15 -17.24 1.38
C LYS A 281 -8.45 -18.53 0.61
N THR A 282 -9.08 -19.49 1.28
CA THR A 282 -9.56 -20.73 0.65
C THR A 282 -10.83 -20.46 -0.16
N GLU A 283 -11.15 -21.31 -1.15
CA GLU A 283 -12.33 -21.17 -2.02
C GLU A 283 -13.67 -21.09 -1.25
N ASP A 284 -13.70 -21.48 0.02
CA ASP A 284 -14.89 -21.40 0.88
C ASP A 284 -14.97 -20.10 1.69
N GLY A 285 -14.03 -19.16 1.46
CA GLY A 285 -13.98 -17.86 2.15
C GLY A 285 -13.34 -17.91 3.54
N SER A 286 -12.82 -19.06 3.98
CA SER A 286 -12.06 -19.15 5.23
C SER A 286 -10.60 -18.72 5.03
N THR A 287 -10.04 -18.08 6.04
CA THR A 287 -8.64 -17.64 6.04
C THR A 287 -7.76 -18.74 6.62
N GLN A 288 -6.78 -19.23 5.88
CA GLN A 288 -5.76 -20.16 6.39
C GLN A 288 -4.39 -19.50 6.36
N THR A 289 -3.69 -19.54 7.48
CA THR A 289 -2.26 -19.20 7.53
C THR A 289 -1.47 -20.41 7.06
N VAL A 290 -0.64 -20.25 6.04
CA VAL A 290 0.26 -21.32 5.58
C VAL A 290 1.39 -21.45 6.60
N VAL A 291 1.25 -22.40 7.52
CA VAL A 291 2.33 -22.79 8.42
C VAL A 291 3.14 -23.89 7.72
N ASP A 292 4.38 -23.61 7.39
CA ASP A 292 5.29 -24.58 6.78
C ASP A 292 5.45 -25.79 7.71
N SER A 293 5.06 -26.97 7.22
CA SER A 293 5.05 -28.24 7.98
C SER A 293 6.45 -28.87 8.01
N LYS A 294 7.43 -28.20 8.60
CA LYS A 294 8.77 -28.76 8.86
C LYS A 294 9.27 -28.51 10.28
N ASP A 295 8.45 -28.84 11.28
CA ASP A 295 8.99 -29.13 12.62
C ASP A 295 8.08 -30.13 13.35
N LYS A 296 8.15 -31.38 12.91
CA LYS A 296 7.66 -32.52 13.69
C LYS A 296 8.81 -33.46 13.94
N THR A 297 9.57 -33.21 14.98
CA THR A 297 10.29 -34.26 15.65
C THR A 297 10.25 -34.05 17.16
N GLN A 298 9.45 -34.92 17.77
CA GLN A 298 9.54 -35.46 19.14
C GLN A 298 9.45 -34.48 20.34
N ASN A 299 8.32 -34.51 21.06
CA ASN A 299 8.33 -35.20 22.34
C ASN A 299 6.91 -35.53 22.84
N GLN A 300 6.61 -36.82 22.85
CA GLN A 300 5.57 -37.38 23.72
C GLN A 300 6.19 -37.51 25.13
N ASN A 301 5.53 -36.98 26.16
CA ASN A 301 5.07 -37.75 27.31
C ASN A 301 4.36 -36.91 28.37
N ASN A 302 3.13 -37.34 28.64
CA ASN A 302 2.44 -37.52 29.91
C ASN A 302 2.57 -36.53 31.05
N GLY A 303 1.37 -36.16 31.54
CA GLY A 303 1.19 -36.05 32.98
C GLY A 303 0.16 -35.04 33.42
N SER A 304 -1.04 -35.52 33.66
CA SER A 304 -2.13 -34.89 34.43
C SER A 304 -1.68 -34.23 35.73
N GLY A 305 -2.35 -33.11 36.10
CA GLY A 305 -2.26 -32.59 37.47
C GLY A 305 -3.01 -31.26 37.64
N VAL A 306 -4.12 -31.33 38.30
CA VAL A 306 -5.05 -30.30 38.73
C VAL A 306 -4.45 -29.44 39.84
N SER A 307 -4.90 -28.17 39.89
CA SER A 307 -5.27 -27.40 41.09
C SER A 307 -4.42 -26.23 41.58
N GLU A 308 -5.14 -25.13 41.68
CA GLU A 308 -5.24 -24.09 42.72
C GLU A 308 -4.19 -22.97 42.83
N ARG A 309 -4.77 -21.79 42.65
CA ARG A 309 -4.64 -20.48 43.35
C ARG A 309 -3.46 -20.27 44.32
N THR A 310 -2.81 -19.12 44.13
CA THR A 310 -2.76 -18.04 45.16
C THR A 310 -2.26 -16.73 44.55
N GLU A 311 -2.78 -15.65 45.07
CA GLU A 311 -2.59 -14.23 44.78
C GLU A 311 -1.24 -13.66 45.31
N ALA A 312 -1.00 -12.44 44.78
CA ALA A 312 -0.17 -11.32 45.26
C ALA A 312 1.30 -11.32 44.85
N ASP A 313 1.91 -10.27 44.36
CA ASP A 313 1.86 -8.85 44.70
C ASP A 313 2.73 -8.05 43.69
N GLU A 314 2.36 -6.83 43.45
CA GLU A 314 2.89 -5.63 42.83
C GLU A 314 4.39 -5.54 42.49
N THR A 315 4.76 -5.01 41.30
CA THR A 315 5.17 -3.60 41.08
C THR A 315 5.46 -3.26 39.63
N GLU A 316 4.78 -2.24 39.16
CA GLU A 316 5.06 -1.14 38.22
C GLU A 316 6.08 -1.30 37.07
N GLY A 317 5.51 -1.05 35.85
CA GLY A 317 6.22 -0.61 34.66
C GLY A 317 5.20 -0.25 33.56
N LYS A 318 4.50 0.90 33.72
CA LYS A 318 3.55 1.43 32.74
C LYS A 318 4.28 1.94 31.50
N THR A 319 3.94 1.40 30.32
CA THR A 319 3.76 2.13 29.07
C THR A 319 2.72 1.37 28.25
N GLY A 320 1.45 1.60 28.54
CA GLY A 320 0.33 1.18 27.72
C GLY A 320 -0.37 2.45 27.28
N THR A 321 -0.46 2.70 25.99
CA THR A 321 -1.38 3.66 25.41
C THR A 321 -2.79 3.18 25.70
N ASP A 322 -3.43 3.79 26.69
CA ASP A 322 -4.86 3.65 26.94
C ASP A 322 -5.59 4.23 25.70
N VAL A 323 -6.21 3.37 24.92
CA VAL A 323 -7.14 3.76 23.86
C VAL A 323 -8.38 4.30 24.56
N SER A 324 -8.52 5.61 24.67
CA SER A 324 -9.71 6.22 25.25
C SER A 324 -10.83 6.17 24.20
N GLU A 325 -11.85 5.37 24.48
CA GLU A 325 -13.10 5.33 23.73
C GLU A 325 -14.13 6.17 24.50
N LYS A 326 -14.73 7.17 23.84
CA LYS A 326 -15.77 8.00 24.45
C LYS A 326 -17.06 7.90 23.67
N ARG A 327 -18.14 7.56 24.38
CA ARG A 327 -19.48 7.50 23.84
C ARG A 327 -20.26 8.79 24.16
N LEU A 328 -20.77 9.42 23.11
CA LEU A 328 -21.58 10.62 23.17
C LEU A 328 -22.98 10.34 22.63
N ASN A 329 -24.00 11.10 23.09
CA ASN A 329 -25.36 10.99 22.59
C ASN A 329 -25.80 12.34 22.00
N SER A 330 -26.27 12.34 20.76
CA SER A 330 -26.87 13.51 20.09
C SER A 330 -28.27 13.15 19.62
N GLY A 331 -29.28 13.45 20.43
CA GLY A 331 -30.65 13.08 20.13
C GLY A 331 -30.86 11.57 20.07
N ASN A 332 -31.27 11.06 18.90
CA ASN A 332 -31.44 9.62 18.63
C ASN A 332 -30.16 8.91 18.16
N LEU A 333 -29.07 9.67 18.03
CA LEU A 333 -27.79 9.13 17.60
C LEU A 333 -26.86 8.93 18.81
N SER A 334 -26.08 7.88 18.82
CA SER A 334 -24.90 7.73 19.66
C SER A 334 -23.66 7.75 18.80
N VAL A 335 -22.63 8.38 19.30
CA VAL A 335 -21.32 8.50 18.64
C VAL A 335 -20.28 7.86 19.55
N ASP A 336 -19.64 6.84 19.06
CA ASP A 336 -18.46 6.25 19.68
C ASP A 336 -17.23 6.86 19.01
N ALA A 337 -16.48 7.70 19.73
CA ALA A 337 -15.27 8.36 19.26
C ALA A 337 -14.05 7.61 19.81
N LYS A 338 -13.27 7.01 18.94
CA LYS A 338 -12.07 6.25 19.26
C LYS A 338 -10.83 7.01 18.82
N LEU A 339 -9.92 7.29 19.76
CA LEU A 339 -8.61 7.80 19.43
C LEU A 339 -7.78 6.68 18.79
N THR A 340 -7.40 6.85 17.54
CA THR A 340 -6.66 5.85 16.75
C THR A 340 -5.18 6.17 16.60
N GLY A 341 -4.77 7.42 16.86
CA GLY A 341 -3.38 7.83 16.83
C GLY A 341 -3.17 9.21 17.47
N SER A 342 -1.95 9.43 17.98
CA SER A 342 -1.50 10.76 18.37
C SER A 342 0.00 10.88 18.14
N TRP A 343 0.45 12.07 17.70
CA TRP A 343 1.86 12.37 17.45
C TRP A 343 2.17 13.85 17.64
N GLU A 344 3.42 14.18 17.89
CA GLU A 344 3.89 15.55 18.01
C GLU A 344 4.57 16.02 16.71
N SER A 345 4.20 17.19 16.24
CA SER A 345 4.86 17.86 15.12
C SER A 345 4.78 19.36 15.27
N GLU A 346 5.87 20.07 14.99
CA GLU A 346 5.97 21.54 15.01
C GLU A 346 5.50 22.19 16.34
N GLY A 347 5.69 21.50 17.48
CA GLY A 347 5.30 21.99 18.81
C GLY A 347 3.81 21.91 19.10
N ARG A 348 3.06 21.12 18.33
CA ARG A 348 1.65 20.79 18.56
C ARG A 348 1.49 19.27 18.63
N THR A 349 0.48 18.81 19.36
CA THR A 349 0.09 17.41 19.38
C THR A 349 -1.11 17.23 18.47
N PHE A 350 -1.01 16.27 17.57
CA PHE A 350 -2.08 15.85 16.64
C PHE A 350 -2.79 14.64 17.22
N TYR A 351 -4.11 14.58 17.01
CA TYR A 351 -4.99 13.53 17.50
C TYR A 351 -5.89 13.06 16.35
N GLN A 352 -5.81 11.79 16.03
CA GLN A 352 -6.65 11.17 15.01
C GLN A 352 -7.78 10.38 15.67
N TYR A 353 -9.00 10.69 15.29
CA TYR A 353 -10.20 10.01 15.78
C TYR A 353 -10.94 9.31 14.66
N GLN A 354 -11.48 8.13 14.98
CA GLN A 354 -12.44 7.39 14.20
C GLN A 354 -13.78 7.42 14.91
N LEU A 355 -14.87 7.71 14.18
CA LEU A 355 -16.22 7.75 14.72
C LEU A 355 -17.06 6.58 14.21
N THR A 356 -17.89 6.04 15.09
CA THR A 356 -19.01 5.17 14.75
C THR A 356 -20.30 5.86 15.18
N ILE A 357 -21.17 6.17 14.24
CA ILE A 357 -22.44 6.90 14.51
C ILE A 357 -23.58 5.88 14.38
N THR A 358 -24.32 5.65 15.46
CA THR A 358 -25.40 4.64 15.52
C THR A 358 -26.74 5.32 15.68
N ASN A 359 -27.71 4.94 14.85
CA ASN A 359 -29.11 5.38 14.98
C ASN A 359 -29.85 4.49 16.00
N ASN A 360 -30.04 5.02 17.20
CA ASN A 360 -30.82 4.36 18.28
C ASN A 360 -32.31 4.74 18.27
N GLY A 361 -32.75 5.53 17.28
CA GLY A 361 -34.13 5.99 17.13
C GLY A 361 -35.08 4.90 16.64
N GLU A 362 -36.36 5.26 16.55
CA GLU A 362 -37.43 4.37 16.09
C GLU A 362 -37.67 4.46 14.56
N ALA A 363 -36.98 5.37 13.85
CA ALA A 363 -37.08 5.61 12.42
C ALA A 363 -35.69 5.84 11.80
N ASP A 364 -35.61 5.65 10.49
CA ASP A 364 -34.42 5.95 9.71
C ASP A 364 -34.07 7.44 9.78
N VAL A 365 -32.79 7.76 9.77
CA VAL A 365 -32.23 9.11 9.72
C VAL A 365 -31.78 9.38 8.30
N SER A 366 -32.21 10.50 7.72
CA SER A 366 -31.88 10.88 6.33
C SER A 366 -30.74 11.92 6.22
N SER A 367 -30.30 12.46 7.36
CA SER A 367 -29.11 13.32 7.49
C SER A 367 -28.70 13.36 8.95
N TRP A 368 -27.42 13.51 9.22
CA TRP A 368 -26.91 13.60 10.58
C TRP A 368 -25.93 14.75 10.74
N GLU A 369 -25.91 15.29 11.95
CA GLU A 369 -24.99 16.33 12.40
C GLU A 369 -24.48 15.94 13.79
N ILE A 370 -23.18 16.00 13.99
CA ILE A 370 -22.51 15.69 15.24
C ILE A 370 -21.67 16.90 15.65
N SER A 371 -21.76 17.31 16.91
CA SER A 371 -20.88 18.30 17.50
C SER A 371 -20.07 17.66 18.63
N LEU A 372 -18.74 17.73 18.50
CA LEU A 372 -17.78 17.27 19.49
C LEU A 372 -17.19 18.48 20.22
N GLN A 373 -17.21 18.46 21.54
CA GLN A 373 -16.58 19.47 22.38
C GLN A 373 -15.24 18.93 22.89
N PHE A 374 -14.19 19.72 22.76
CA PHE A 374 -12.85 19.37 23.21
C PHE A 374 -12.43 20.20 24.44
N SER A 375 -11.53 19.67 25.23
CA SER A 375 -10.99 20.31 26.43
C SER A 375 -10.11 21.54 26.15
N ASP A 376 -9.67 21.76 24.91
CA ASP A 376 -8.86 22.90 24.48
C ASP A 376 -9.22 23.33 23.05
N THR A 377 -8.70 24.47 22.64
CA THR A 377 -8.86 24.98 21.27
C THR A 377 -8.16 24.07 20.27
N ILE A 378 -8.90 23.65 19.24
CA ILE A 378 -8.42 22.76 18.19
C ILE A 378 -8.14 23.52 16.89
N THR A 379 -7.28 22.93 16.09
CA THR A 379 -7.14 23.23 14.67
C THR A 379 -7.42 21.95 13.90
N LEU A 380 -8.43 21.98 13.03
CA LEU A 380 -8.69 20.86 12.12
C LEU A 380 -7.57 20.77 11.10
N SER A 381 -6.96 19.60 10.98
CA SER A 381 -5.88 19.32 10.03
C SER A 381 -6.36 18.50 8.85
N ASP A 382 -7.29 17.55 9.10
CA ASP A 382 -7.89 16.71 8.07
C ASP A 382 -9.22 16.13 8.56
N GLY A 383 -10.07 15.67 7.62
CA GLY A 383 -11.32 15.00 7.92
C GLY A 383 -11.84 14.21 6.71
N TRP A 384 -12.44 13.03 6.95
CA TRP A 384 -12.96 12.17 5.89
C TRP A 384 -14.37 11.66 6.21
N ASN A 385 -15.13 11.44 5.15
CA ASN A 385 -16.53 10.99 5.19
C ASN A 385 -17.48 11.90 5.97
N GLY A 386 -17.23 13.23 5.95
CA GLY A 386 -18.06 14.27 6.54
C GLY A 386 -17.66 15.66 6.06
N GLU A 387 -18.53 16.65 6.26
CA GLU A 387 -18.18 18.06 6.16
C GLU A 387 -17.88 18.61 7.55
N TYR A 388 -16.72 19.25 7.71
CA TYR A 388 -16.17 19.62 9.01
C TYR A 388 -16.09 21.13 9.20
N GLN A 389 -16.55 21.61 10.35
CA GLN A 389 -16.39 23.00 10.77
C GLN A 389 -15.81 23.05 12.20
N ALA A 390 -14.61 23.60 12.34
CA ALA A 390 -13.99 23.83 13.63
C ALA A 390 -14.22 25.29 14.08
N ASP A 391 -14.68 25.50 15.32
CA ASP A 391 -14.83 26.81 15.96
C ASP A 391 -14.36 26.72 17.43
N GLY A 392 -13.18 27.27 17.69
CA GLY A 392 -12.57 27.21 19.02
C GLY A 392 -12.27 25.78 19.46
N SER A 393 -12.98 25.27 20.45
CA SER A 393 -12.87 23.91 20.98
C SER A 393 -14.00 22.99 20.49
N THR A 394 -14.82 23.43 19.52
CA THR A 394 -15.93 22.66 18.98
C THR A 394 -15.63 22.21 17.56
N LEU A 395 -15.88 20.93 17.25
CA LEU A 395 -15.87 20.38 15.90
C LEU A 395 -17.29 19.94 15.54
N THR A 396 -17.88 20.55 14.53
CA THR A 396 -19.17 20.13 13.97
C THR A 396 -18.92 19.36 12.67
N ILE A 397 -19.62 18.24 12.52
CA ILE A 397 -19.47 17.29 11.42
C ILE A 397 -20.87 17.04 10.85
N HIS A 398 -21.03 17.24 9.54
CA HIS A 398 -22.26 16.95 8.81
C HIS A 398 -22.07 15.76 7.90
N SER A 399 -23.16 15.01 7.68
CA SER A 399 -23.20 13.91 6.71
C SER A 399 -22.96 14.41 5.28
N LEU A 400 -22.38 13.56 4.46
CA LEU A 400 -22.33 13.70 3.00
C LEU A 400 -23.51 12.96 2.36
N ASP A 401 -23.84 13.25 1.11
CA ASP A 401 -24.99 12.66 0.41
C ASP A 401 -24.99 11.13 0.43
N TYR A 402 -23.81 10.50 0.30
CA TYR A 402 -23.67 9.05 0.22
C TYR A 402 -23.71 8.30 1.57
N ASN A 403 -23.56 9.01 2.71
CA ASN A 403 -23.61 8.44 4.05
C ASN A 403 -24.62 9.12 4.97
N SER A 404 -25.52 9.89 4.41
CA SER A 404 -26.52 10.66 5.16
C SER A 404 -27.62 9.79 5.76
N GLU A 405 -27.93 8.63 5.13
CA GLU A 405 -28.98 7.73 5.57
C GLU A 405 -28.42 6.68 6.54
N ILE A 406 -29.01 6.58 7.73
CA ILE A 406 -28.71 5.54 8.71
C ILE A 406 -30.02 4.87 9.10
N GLU A 407 -30.22 3.63 8.67
CA GLU A 407 -31.41 2.84 9.02
C GLU A 407 -31.56 2.69 10.55
N LYS A 408 -32.78 2.48 11.01
CA LYS A 408 -33.05 2.19 12.43
C LYS A 408 -32.18 1.05 12.95
N GLY A 409 -31.40 1.31 14.00
CA GLY A 409 -30.52 0.34 14.64
C GLY A 409 -29.22 0.07 13.89
N ALA A 410 -29.00 0.70 12.73
CA ALA A 410 -27.75 0.62 11.99
C ALA A 410 -26.73 1.66 12.45
N SER A 411 -25.50 1.48 12.02
CA SER A 411 -24.39 2.41 12.26
C SER A 411 -23.71 2.76 10.96
N THR A 412 -23.24 4.01 10.84
CA THR A 412 -22.23 4.37 9.86
C THR A 412 -20.86 4.40 10.54
N ALA A 413 -19.87 3.77 9.92
CA ALA A 413 -18.49 3.79 10.33
C ALA A 413 -17.66 4.58 9.30
N ASP A 414 -16.36 4.69 9.53
CA ASP A 414 -15.40 5.34 8.64
C ASP A 414 -15.46 6.88 8.57
N VAL A 415 -16.26 7.53 9.41
CA VAL A 415 -16.17 8.97 9.64
C VAL A 415 -14.99 9.24 10.57
N GLY A 416 -14.10 10.16 10.22
CA GLY A 416 -12.97 10.44 11.10
C GLY A 416 -12.30 11.76 10.79
N PHE A 417 -11.41 12.20 11.68
CA PHE A 417 -10.74 13.49 11.55
C PHE A 417 -9.41 13.51 12.30
N ILE A 418 -8.58 14.49 11.93
CA ILE A 418 -7.34 14.83 12.63
C ILE A 418 -7.45 16.27 13.10
N VAL A 419 -7.28 16.46 14.41
CA VAL A 419 -7.18 17.80 15.03
C VAL A 419 -5.85 17.94 15.74
N SER A 420 -5.36 19.18 15.86
CA SER A 420 -4.16 19.49 16.65
C SER A 420 -4.45 20.50 17.73
N ALA A 421 -3.76 20.35 18.87
CA ALA A 421 -3.82 21.26 20.01
C ALA A 421 -2.41 21.56 20.55
N ALA A 422 -2.31 22.57 21.42
CA ALA A 422 -1.03 22.94 22.04
C ALA A 422 -0.65 22.02 23.22
N GLY A 423 -1.61 21.26 23.75
CA GLY A 423 -1.43 20.36 24.90
C GLY A 423 -2.26 19.09 24.76
N THR A 424 -2.45 18.39 25.90
CA THR A 424 -3.28 17.19 25.93
C THR A 424 -4.74 17.54 25.62
N LEU A 425 -5.33 16.80 24.68
CA LEU A 425 -6.69 17.03 24.21
C LEU A 425 -7.59 15.85 24.58
N GLU A 426 -8.76 16.14 25.12
CA GLU A 426 -9.80 15.16 25.40
C GLU A 426 -11.13 15.64 24.78
N ILE A 427 -11.98 14.71 24.34
CA ILE A 427 -13.37 15.01 24.00
C ILE A 427 -14.16 15.06 25.31
N GLU A 428 -14.93 16.14 25.56
CA GLU A 428 -15.71 16.34 26.79
C GLU A 428 -17.03 15.55 26.84
#